data_1c7d9c1d2bd1a8e45814be1863c9eb0c
#
_entry.id   1c7d9c1d2bd1a8e45814be1863c9eb0c
#
_cell.length_a   1.000
_cell.length_b   1.000
_cell.length_c   1.000
_cell.angle_alpha   90.00
_cell.angle_beta   90.00
_cell.angle_gamma   90.00
#
_symmetry.space_group_name_H-M   'P 1'
#
loop_
_entity.id
_entity.type
_entity.pdbx_description
1 polymer ?
#
loop_
_entity_poly.entity_id
_entity_poly.type
_entity_poly.pdbx_seq_one_letter_code
_entity_poly.pdbx_strand_id
1 'polypeptide(L)'
;MGFLSQNLSTYSIKSSAKRWCLLLFTILISTVKLFGQTVTIIDAFTQQPLENVMIVNQDKQRYTTSNLEGNINLNYFAATDSLRFQLMGYETVTLSIEEIEGSKNVIALFLDEKQLSEIVLSVARTAEQSKKIAEKVSVINQKTIASQSPATGADLLLLAPSVRLQKSQGGGGSPVLRGFEANRVLLVVDGVRLNNAIYRSGHLQNAITIDPNSIERVEVIYGSSSVGYGSDALGGVVHYYTKTPKINNRQTMSSGFSSTYNSAQNAFINHFEIETSFKKWATYTSLTYASFGDLRMGKKRSHGFQDWGLVPAYSKNNEDTYFAQPSVNPDPNLQKNVGYTQFDLLEKAVINLPKASQLLLNFQFSNS
;
A
#
# COMPACT_ATOMS: atom_id res chain seq x y z
N MET A 1 10.47 75.20 -79.92
CA MET A 1 11.81 74.75 -79.47
C MET A 1 11.65 74.50 -77.99
N GLY A 2 11.63 73.42 -77.41
CA GLY A 2 12.01 72.10 -77.72
C GLY A 2 12.31 71.42 -76.38
N PHE A 3 11.76 70.36 -76.11
CA PHE A 3 12.20 69.22 -75.28
C PHE A 3 13.21 69.47 -74.21
N LEU A 4 12.81 69.22 -72.94
CA LEU A 4 13.55 68.51 -71.88
C LEU A 4 12.85 68.69 -70.49
N SER A 5 11.90 67.83 -70.13
CA SER A 5 11.52 67.53 -68.69
C SER A 5 10.55 66.40 -68.59
N GLN A 6 11.00 65.18 -68.76
CA GLN A 6 10.32 63.98 -68.26
C GLN A 6 11.40 62.86 -68.11
N ASN A 7 11.98 62.75 -66.92
CA ASN A 7 12.64 61.47 -66.50
C ASN A 7 13.21 61.52 -65.09
N LEU A 8 12.56 62.17 -64.13
CA LEU A 8 13.07 62.15 -62.74
C LEU A 8 12.10 61.69 -61.67
N SER A 9 10.90 61.25 -62.01
CA SER A 9 9.91 60.89 -60.99
C SER A 9 9.77 59.37 -60.72
N THR A 10 10.30 58.51 -61.56
CA THR A 10 10.09 57.04 -61.44
C THR A 10 11.13 56.29 -60.58
N TYR A 11 12.29 56.90 -60.25
CA TYR A 11 13.32 56.26 -59.43
C TYR A 11 13.11 56.44 -57.91
N SER A 12 12.42 57.47 -57.46
CA SER A 12 12.19 57.75 -56.04
C SER A 12 11.15 56.83 -55.41
N ILE A 13 10.13 56.44 -56.17
CA ILE A 13 9.04 55.61 -55.64
C ILE A 13 9.44 54.15 -55.44
N LYS A 14 10.33 53.60 -56.28
CA LYS A 14 10.79 52.21 -56.14
C LYS A 14 11.71 51.99 -54.95
N SER A 15 12.44 53.00 -54.52
CA SER A 15 13.35 52.90 -53.36
C SER A 15 12.61 53.00 -52.02
N SER A 16 11.56 53.77 -51.95
CA SER A 16 10.71 53.89 -50.75
C SER A 16 9.88 52.61 -50.51
N ALA A 17 9.32 52.00 -51.53
CA ALA A 17 8.57 50.77 -51.44
C ALA A 17 9.44 49.60 -50.94
N LYS A 18 10.70 49.47 -51.37
CA LYS A 18 11.65 48.49 -50.86
C LYS A 18 11.98 48.72 -49.38
N ARG A 19 12.11 49.94 -48.92
CA ARG A 19 12.36 50.28 -47.50
C ARG A 19 11.16 49.97 -46.64
N TRP A 20 9.94 50.21 -47.11
CA TRP A 20 8.69 49.87 -46.42
C TRP A 20 8.49 48.35 -46.34
N CYS A 21 8.80 47.59 -47.39
CA CYS A 21 8.75 46.12 -47.36
C CYS A 21 9.77 45.52 -46.38
N LEU A 22 11.00 46.11 -46.30
CA LEU A 22 12.02 45.70 -45.36
C LEU A 22 11.63 46.00 -43.91
N LEU A 23 11.02 47.16 -43.64
CA LEU A 23 10.48 47.53 -42.34
C LEU A 23 9.29 46.65 -41.92
N LEU A 24 8.37 46.33 -42.82
CA LEU A 24 7.29 45.40 -42.56
C LEU A 24 7.79 43.96 -42.29
N PHE A 25 8.83 43.53 -43.00
CA PHE A 25 9.46 42.21 -42.79
C PHE A 25 10.21 42.12 -41.45
N THR A 26 10.89 43.20 -41.02
CA THR A 26 11.51 43.24 -39.69
C THR A 26 10.52 43.34 -38.57
N ILE A 27 9.40 44.03 -38.73
CA ILE A 27 8.28 44.07 -37.78
C ILE A 27 7.59 42.68 -37.68
N LEU A 28 7.43 41.99 -38.79
CA LEU A 28 6.85 40.64 -38.82
C LEU A 28 7.76 39.61 -38.12
N ILE A 29 9.09 39.73 -38.23
CA ILE A 29 10.05 38.86 -37.52
C ILE A 29 10.10 39.17 -36.03
N SER A 30 9.88 40.44 -35.62
CA SER A 30 9.92 40.84 -34.20
C SER A 30 8.65 40.38 -33.42
N THR A 31 7.62 39.90 -34.09
CA THR A 31 6.39 39.36 -33.44
C THR A 31 6.46 37.86 -33.16
N VAL A 32 7.52 37.14 -33.56
CA VAL A 32 7.76 35.78 -33.15
C VAL A 32 8.18 35.82 -31.67
N LYS A 33 7.19 35.80 -30.80
CA LYS A 33 7.42 35.51 -29.39
C LYS A 33 7.99 34.10 -29.32
N LEU A 34 9.27 33.96 -28.98
CA LEU A 34 9.78 32.70 -28.45
C LEU A 34 9.05 32.44 -27.15
N PHE A 35 7.94 31.72 -27.23
CA PHE A 35 7.34 31.13 -26.05
C PHE A 35 8.31 30.04 -25.58
N GLY A 36 9.11 30.33 -24.57
CA GLY A 36 9.74 29.29 -23.80
C GLY A 36 8.63 28.35 -23.30
N GLN A 37 8.74 27.05 -23.61
CA GLN A 37 7.76 26.08 -23.16
C GLN A 37 7.80 26.01 -21.63
N THR A 38 6.90 26.74 -20.97
CA THR A 38 6.68 26.68 -19.55
C THR A 38 5.60 25.64 -19.26
N VAL A 39 5.87 24.73 -18.35
CA VAL A 39 4.94 23.71 -17.89
C VAL A 39 4.58 24.01 -16.45
N THR A 40 3.31 23.90 -16.10
CA THR A 40 2.80 24.10 -14.75
C THR A 40 2.51 22.75 -14.11
N ILE A 41 3.02 22.52 -12.92
CA ILE A 41 2.80 21.32 -12.15
C ILE A 41 1.79 21.63 -11.04
N ILE A 42 0.74 20.85 -10.96
CA ILE A 42 -0.37 21.05 -10.02
C ILE A 42 -0.67 19.77 -9.22
N ASP A 43 -1.26 19.93 -8.06
CA ASP A 43 -1.88 18.85 -7.33
C ASP A 43 -3.15 18.38 -8.06
N ALA A 44 -3.26 17.07 -8.31
CA ALA A 44 -4.36 16.50 -9.09
C ALA A 44 -5.73 16.69 -8.43
N PHE A 45 -5.77 16.84 -7.10
CA PHE A 45 -7.01 16.92 -6.32
C PHE A 45 -7.41 18.37 -6.04
N THR A 46 -6.48 19.17 -5.52
CA THR A 46 -6.72 20.57 -5.14
C THR A 46 -6.58 21.55 -6.27
N GLN A 47 -5.95 21.15 -7.39
CA GLN A 47 -5.61 21.97 -8.55
C GLN A 47 -4.67 23.15 -8.20
N GLN A 48 -4.04 23.11 -7.02
CA GLN A 48 -3.08 24.13 -6.61
C GLN A 48 -1.70 23.87 -7.20
N PRO A 49 -0.92 24.92 -7.52
CA PRO A 49 0.44 24.76 -8.03
C PRO A 49 1.35 24.11 -6.98
N LEU A 50 2.24 23.25 -7.45
CA LEU A 50 3.21 22.53 -6.61
C LEU A 50 4.60 23.13 -6.77
N GLU A 51 5.12 23.67 -5.67
CA GLU A 51 6.47 24.21 -5.55
C GLU A 51 7.48 23.10 -5.23
N ASN A 52 8.74 23.30 -5.64
CA ASN A 52 9.88 22.41 -5.34
C ASN A 52 9.74 20.97 -5.86
N VAL A 53 8.93 20.76 -6.89
CA VAL A 53 8.93 19.48 -7.62
C VAL A 53 10.28 19.35 -8.32
N MET A 54 11.02 18.30 -8.04
CA MET A 54 12.29 17.99 -8.71
C MET A 54 12.02 17.29 -10.04
N ILE A 55 12.55 17.84 -11.11
CA ILE A 55 12.49 17.28 -12.46
C ILE A 55 13.89 16.86 -12.87
N VAL A 56 14.05 15.62 -13.30
CA VAL A 56 15.34 15.05 -13.69
C VAL A 56 15.19 14.22 -14.96
N ASN A 57 16.16 14.32 -15.88
CA ASN A 57 16.19 13.47 -17.07
C ASN A 57 16.66 12.04 -16.74
N GLN A 58 16.51 11.11 -17.68
CA GLN A 58 16.88 9.71 -17.49
C GLN A 58 18.33 9.50 -17.05
N ASP A 59 19.26 10.27 -17.64
CA ASP A 59 20.70 10.15 -17.37
C ASP A 59 21.11 10.84 -16.07
N LYS A 60 20.17 11.49 -15.36
CA LYS A 60 20.40 12.26 -14.13
C LYS A 60 21.45 13.39 -14.25
N GLN A 61 21.74 13.82 -15.47
CA GLN A 61 22.70 14.87 -15.74
C GLN A 61 22.09 16.28 -15.73
N ARG A 62 20.78 16.38 -15.98
CA ARG A 62 20.04 17.64 -16.01
C ARG A 62 18.88 17.57 -15.05
N TYR A 63 18.77 18.58 -14.21
CA TYR A 63 17.67 18.69 -13.26
C TYR A 63 17.25 20.15 -13.09
N THR A 64 16.00 20.34 -12.71
CA THR A 64 15.42 21.64 -12.33
C THR A 64 14.36 21.43 -11.26
N THR A 65 13.86 22.50 -10.66
CA THR A 65 12.75 22.48 -9.70
C THR A 65 11.67 23.47 -10.10
N SER A 66 10.42 23.16 -9.77
CA SER A 66 9.30 24.09 -9.96
C SER A 66 9.39 25.28 -8.99
N ASN A 67 8.94 26.45 -9.45
CA ASN A 67 8.86 27.67 -8.65
C ASN A 67 7.58 27.70 -7.79
N LEU A 68 7.35 28.80 -7.05
CA LEU A 68 6.16 29.04 -6.20
C LEU A 68 4.82 28.89 -6.95
N GLU A 69 4.81 29.18 -8.26
CA GLU A 69 3.64 29.07 -9.13
C GLU A 69 3.57 27.70 -9.84
N GLY A 70 4.39 26.72 -9.43
CA GLY A 70 4.46 25.40 -10.03
C GLY A 70 5.09 25.35 -11.42
N ASN A 71 5.70 26.43 -11.90
CA ASN A 71 6.19 26.53 -13.25
C ASN A 71 7.62 26.04 -13.40
N ILE A 72 7.90 25.36 -14.52
CA ILE A 72 9.23 24.96 -14.96
C ILE A 72 9.47 25.38 -16.41
N ASN A 73 10.74 25.52 -16.78
CA ASN A 73 11.15 25.79 -18.15
C ASN A 73 11.77 24.52 -18.75
N LEU A 74 11.15 24.00 -19.82
CA LEU A 74 11.63 22.78 -20.50
C LEU A 74 12.84 22.98 -21.39
N ASN A 75 13.27 24.21 -21.67
CA ASN A 75 14.43 24.49 -22.54
C ASN A 75 15.76 23.91 -22.02
N TYR A 76 15.78 23.47 -20.77
CA TYR A 76 16.90 22.79 -20.15
C TYR A 76 17.09 21.34 -20.62
N PHE A 77 16.06 20.74 -21.20
CA PHE A 77 16.03 19.33 -21.56
C PHE A 77 16.06 19.17 -23.09
N ALA A 78 16.56 18.02 -23.54
CA ALA A 78 16.54 17.70 -24.96
C ALA A 78 15.14 17.16 -25.36
N ALA A 79 14.70 17.42 -26.58
CA ALA A 79 13.37 16.98 -27.06
C ALA A 79 13.16 15.44 -26.96
N THR A 80 14.24 14.68 -26.88
CA THR A 80 14.23 13.20 -26.74
C THR A 80 14.27 12.74 -25.29
N ASP A 81 14.36 13.65 -24.30
CA ASP A 81 14.47 13.28 -22.89
C ASP A 81 13.11 12.78 -22.34
N SER A 82 13.16 11.74 -21.51
CA SER A 82 12.07 11.42 -20.58
C SER A 82 12.36 12.06 -19.24
N LEU A 83 11.40 12.81 -18.75
CA LEU A 83 11.52 13.59 -17.52
C LEU A 83 10.79 12.90 -16.38
N ARG A 84 11.49 12.76 -15.27
CA ARG A 84 10.94 12.23 -14.02
C ARG A 84 10.61 13.37 -13.09
N PHE A 85 9.36 13.45 -12.65
CA PHE A 85 8.81 14.42 -11.71
C PHE A 85 8.72 13.78 -10.34
N GLN A 86 9.37 14.38 -9.34
CA GLN A 86 9.43 13.87 -7.97
C GLN A 86 9.16 14.99 -6.98
N LEU A 87 8.21 14.75 -6.08
CA LEU A 87 7.96 15.59 -4.91
C LEU A 87 7.66 14.68 -3.72
N MET A 88 8.19 15.02 -2.54
CA MET A 88 7.91 14.25 -1.34
C MET A 88 6.41 14.25 -1.04
N GLY A 89 5.81 13.07 -0.89
CA GLY A 89 4.36 12.91 -0.69
C GLY A 89 3.54 12.75 -1.97
N TYR A 90 4.17 12.75 -3.14
CA TYR A 90 3.50 12.56 -4.43
C TYR A 90 4.05 11.35 -5.19
N GLU A 91 3.21 10.72 -5.99
CA GLU A 91 3.64 9.64 -6.88
C GLU A 91 4.63 10.19 -7.93
N THR A 92 5.73 9.45 -8.10
CA THR A 92 6.72 9.81 -9.13
C THR A 92 6.13 9.52 -10.51
N VAL A 93 6.09 10.53 -11.37
CA VAL A 93 5.60 10.42 -12.74
C VAL A 93 6.79 10.56 -13.70
N THR A 94 6.82 9.75 -14.76
CA THR A 94 7.82 9.87 -15.82
C THR A 94 7.09 10.08 -17.14
N LEU A 95 7.39 11.18 -17.83
CA LEU A 95 6.75 11.56 -19.08
C LEU A 95 7.82 11.93 -20.11
N SER A 96 7.59 11.63 -21.37
CA SER A 96 8.36 12.17 -22.49
C SER A 96 7.95 13.64 -22.75
N ILE A 97 8.81 14.39 -23.41
CA ILE A 97 8.51 15.79 -23.77
C ILE A 97 7.27 15.85 -24.69
N GLU A 98 7.10 14.87 -25.57
CA GLU A 98 5.94 14.77 -26.45
C GLU A 98 4.62 14.56 -25.66
N GLU A 99 4.61 13.75 -24.63
CA GLU A 99 3.45 13.55 -23.73
C GLU A 99 3.14 14.82 -22.92
N ILE A 100 4.18 15.57 -22.51
CA ILE A 100 4.03 16.84 -21.80
C ILE A 100 3.37 17.89 -22.70
N GLU A 101 3.81 18.00 -23.94
CA GLU A 101 3.21 18.92 -24.93
C GLU A 101 1.75 18.54 -25.22
N GLY A 102 1.44 17.25 -25.32
CA GLY A 102 0.08 16.73 -25.49
C GLY A 102 -0.84 17.05 -24.31
N SER A 103 -0.32 17.26 -23.11
CA SER A 103 -1.09 17.58 -21.90
C SER A 103 -1.44 19.05 -21.71
N LYS A 104 -1.31 19.88 -22.75
CA LYS A 104 -1.50 21.35 -22.70
C LYS A 104 -0.57 22.04 -21.70
N ASN A 105 0.62 21.51 -21.49
CA ASN A 105 1.63 22.03 -20.56
C ASN A 105 1.20 22.09 -19.09
N VAL A 106 0.27 21.20 -18.67
CA VAL A 106 -0.13 21.06 -17.28
C VAL A 106 0.08 19.60 -16.86
N ILE A 107 0.84 19.41 -15.79
CA ILE A 107 1.11 18.07 -15.21
C ILE A 107 0.47 18.01 -13.84
N ALA A 108 -0.46 17.07 -13.67
CA ALA A 108 -1.09 16.82 -12.39
C ALA A 108 -0.35 15.67 -11.67
N LEU A 109 0.17 15.94 -10.46
CA LEU A 109 0.74 14.92 -9.59
C LEU A 109 -0.31 14.44 -8.61
N PHE A 110 -0.38 13.13 -8.41
CA PHE A 110 -1.23 12.49 -7.42
C PHE A 110 -0.46 12.33 -6.12
N LEU A 111 -1.13 12.59 -5.00
CA LEU A 111 -0.57 12.27 -3.69
C LEU A 111 -0.20 10.79 -3.64
N ASP A 112 1.04 10.48 -3.26
CA ASP A 112 1.46 9.11 -3.02
C ASP A 112 0.85 8.62 -1.71
N GLU A 113 -0.32 8.01 -1.78
CA GLU A 113 -0.99 7.38 -0.64
C GLU A 113 -0.08 6.35 0.06
N LYS A 114 0.95 5.87 -0.62
CA LYS A 114 1.92 4.89 -0.08
C LYS A 114 2.98 5.54 0.82
N GLN A 115 3.32 6.82 0.61
CA GLN A 115 4.20 7.56 1.52
C GLN A 115 3.45 8.14 2.74
N LEU A 116 2.14 8.33 2.63
CA LEU A 116 1.28 8.64 3.78
C LEU A 116 1.07 7.40 4.70
N SER A 117 1.56 6.23 4.32
CA SER A 117 1.34 4.94 4.99
C SER A 117 2.10 4.74 6.31
N GLU A 118 2.84 5.72 6.81
CA GLU A 118 3.33 5.72 8.20
C GLU A 118 2.43 6.54 9.16
N ILE A 119 1.17 6.73 8.81
CA ILE A 119 0.18 7.28 9.73
C ILE A 119 -0.25 6.16 10.66
N VAL A 120 0.04 6.33 11.95
CA VAL A 120 -0.34 5.41 13.02
C VAL A 120 -1.63 5.91 13.63
N LEU A 121 -2.68 5.09 13.57
CA LEU A 121 -3.98 5.40 14.15
C LEU A 121 -4.13 4.91 15.59
N SER A 122 -3.31 3.92 15.97
CA SER A 122 -3.51 3.15 17.19
C SER A 122 -3.11 3.86 18.49
N VAL A 123 -2.10 4.72 18.45
CA VAL A 123 -1.55 5.31 19.70
C VAL A 123 -2.41 6.44 20.23
N ALA A 124 -2.84 7.36 19.37
CA ALA A 124 -3.54 8.58 19.78
C ALA A 124 -5.05 8.57 19.49
N ARG A 125 -5.61 7.48 18.90
CA ARG A 125 -6.96 7.41 18.31
C ARG A 125 -7.22 8.47 17.24
N THR A 126 -6.20 9.20 16.84
CA THR A 126 -6.15 10.16 15.75
C THR A 126 -4.99 9.82 14.83
N ALA A 127 -5.12 10.14 13.56
CA ALA A 127 -4.06 9.89 12.58
C ALA A 127 -2.85 10.78 12.88
N GLU A 128 -1.76 10.19 13.36
CA GLU A 128 -0.50 10.89 13.61
C GLU A 128 0.66 10.23 12.84
N GLN A 129 1.64 11.03 12.48
CA GLN A 129 2.85 10.49 11.85
C GLN A 129 3.67 9.68 12.87
N SER A 130 4.10 8.49 12.52
CA SER A 130 4.91 7.58 13.36
C SER A 130 6.11 8.27 14.03
N LYS A 131 6.71 9.26 13.37
CA LYS A 131 7.84 10.04 13.90
C LYS A 131 7.50 10.98 15.07
N LYS A 132 6.22 11.28 15.28
CA LYS A 132 5.75 12.19 16.36
C LYS A 132 5.25 11.44 17.59
N ILE A 133 5.25 10.12 17.55
CA ILE A 133 4.75 9.26 18.61
C ILE A 133 5.92 8.82 19.48
N ALA A 134 5.77 8.94 20.81
CA ALA A 134 6.81 8.55 21.77
C ALA A 134 7.04 7.04 21.84
N GLU A 135 6.01 6.24 21.57
CA GLU A 135 6.06 4.79 21.54
C GLU A 135 6.70 4.29 20.26
N LYS A 136 7.49 3.22 20.37
CA LYS A 136 7.99 2.53 19.18
C LYS A 136 6.85 1.78 18.52
N VAL A 137 6.51 2.13 17.28
CA VAL A 137 5.50 1.45 16.46
C VAL A 137 6.15 0.87 15.22
N SER A 138 5.73 -0.32 14.84
CA SER A 138 6.09 -0.95 13.55
C SER A 138 4.82 -1.16 12.74
N VAL A 139 4.83 -0.71 11.51
CA VAL A 139 3.70 -0.86 10.58
C VAL A 139 4.04 -1.90 9.51
N ILE A 140 3.17 -2.89 9.34
CA ILE A 140 3.21 -3.86 8.25
C ILE A 140 2.12 -3.43 7.27
N ASN A 141 2.51 -2.87 6.14
CA ASN A 141 1.57 -2.38 5.14
C ASN A 141 1.11 -3.48 4.18
N GLN A 142 0.03 -3.21 3.44
CA GLN A 142 -0.55 -4.15 2.48
C GLN A 142 0.44 -4.64 1.41
N LYS A 143 1.35 -3.79 0.95
CA LYS A 143 2.38 -4.18 -0.04
C LYS A 143 3.31 -5.25 0.52
N THR A 144 3.73 -5.11 1.77
CA THR A 144 4.55 -6.10 2.47
C THR A 144 3.78 -7.40 2.67
N ILE A 145 2.51 -7.32 3.10
CA ILE A 145 1.64 -8.48 3.27
C ILE A 145 1.51 -9.25 1.95
N ALA A 146 1.17 -8.55 0.87
CA ALA A 146 1.00 -9.16 -0.45
C ALA A 146 2.30 -9.81 -0.98
N SER A 147 3.47 -9.16 -0.77
CA SER A 147 4.76 -9.69 -1.25
C SER A 147 5.24 -10.91 -0.48
N GLN A 148 4.90 -11.02 0.80
CA GLN A 148 5.34 -12.12 1.68
C GLN A 148 4.30 -13.26 1.76
N SER A 149 3.05 -12.98 1.38
CA SER A 149 1.94 -13.95 1.36
C SER A 149 1.88 -14.83 2.61
N PRO A 150 1.75 -14.23 3.82
CA PRO A 150 1.71 -15.00 5.07
C PRO A 150 0.49 -15.93 5.05
N ALA A 151 0.68 -17.17 5.52
CA ALA A 151 -0.36 -18.19 5.46
C ALA A 151 -1.47 -17.96 6.51
N THR A 152 -1.13 -17.37 7.66
CA THR A 152 -2.06 -17.11 8.77
C THR A 152 -1.87 -15.69 9.32
N GLY A 153 -2.87 -15.18 10.04
CA GLY A 153 -2.78 -13.90 10.75
C GLY A 153 -1.65 -13.86 11.78
N ALA A 154 -1.28 -15.03 12.32
CA ALA A 154 -0.13 -15.16 13.21
C ALA A 154 1.19 -15.01 12.44
N ASP A 155 1.33 -15.67 11.27
CA ASP A 155 2.55 -15.59 10.45
C ASP A 155 2.82 -14.16 9.96
N LEU A 156 1.77 -13.39 9.73
CA LEU A 156 1.86 -11.98 9.36
C LEU A 156 2.65 -11.17 10.38
N LEU A 157 2.58 -11.51 11.68
CA LEU A 157 3.31 -10.80 12.74
C LEU A 157 4.81 -11.03 12.71
N LEU A 158 5.30 -12.11 12.09
CA LEU A 158 6.73 -12.34 11.90
C LEU A 158 7.39 -11.32 10.98
N LEU A 159 6.59 -10.56 10.23
CA LEU A 159 7.08 -9.46 9.39
C LEU A 159 7.45 -8.21 10.21
N ALA A 160 6.99 -8.13 11.46
CA ALA A 160 7.35 -7.03 12.35
C ALA A 160 8.66 -7.32 13.09
N PRO A 161 9.58 -6.34 13.21
CA PRO A 161 10.83 -6.52 13.93
C PRO A 161 10.57 -6.80 15.41
N SER A 162 11.39 -7.67 16.02
CA SER A 162 11.32 -8.00 17.45
C SER A 162 10.03 -8.70 17.90
N VAL A 163 9.26 -9.25 16.97
CA VAL A 163 8.14 -10.14 17.25
C VAL A 163 8.60 -11.57 17.07
N ARG A 164 8.29 -12.41 18.05
CA ARG A 164 8.40 -13.86 17.95
C ARG A 164 7.00 -14.45 17.95
N LEU A 165 6.88 -15.63 17.43
CA LEU A 165 5.62 -16.35 17.40
C LEU A 165 5.79 -17.70 18.08
N GLN A 166 4.97 -17.95 19.10
CA GLN A 166 4.87 -19.27 19.69
C GLN A 166 3.77 -20.04 18.99
N LYS A 167 4.14 -21.10 18.29
CA LYS A 167 3.22 -22.02 17.62
C LYS A 167 3.34 -23.40 18.21
N SER A 168 2.21 -23.98 18.64
CA SER A 168 2.10 -25.40 19.00
C SER A 168 1.48 -26.22 17.87
N GLN A 169 0.78 -25.57 16.94
CA GLN A 169 0.08 -26.18 15.81
C GLN A 169 0.23 -25.30 14.57
N GLY A 170 -0.14 -25.84 13.39
CA GLY A 170 0.00 -25.14 12.11
C GLY A 170 -0.81 -23.84 12.02
N GLY A 171 -2.04 -23.82 12.53
CA GLY A 171 -2.97 -22.71 12.38
C GLY A 171 -2.90 -21.64 13.45
N GLY A 172 -2.56 -22.00 14.68
CA GLY A 172 -2.53 -21.08 15.81
C GLY A 172 -1.16 -20.46 16.04
N GLY A 173 -1.12 -19.27 16.66
CA GLY A 173 0.11 -18.64 17.08
C GLY A 173 -0.11 -17.50 18.04
N SER A 174 0.67 -17.48 19.12
CA SER A 174 0.70 -16.38 20.09
C SER A 174 1.88 -15.48 19.83
N PRO A 175 1.69 -14.16 19.67
CA PRO A 175 2.80 -13.23 19.54
C PRO A 175 3.51 -13.04 20.88
N VAL A 176 4.85 -12.95 20.79
CA VAL A 176 5.72 -12.57 21.89
C VAL A 176 6.39 -11.25 21.52
N LEU A 177 6.11 -10.20 22.24
CA LEU A 177 6.66 -8.87 22.06
C LEU A 177 7.70 -8.57 23.15
N ARG A 178 8.98 -8.49 22.78
CA ARG A 178 10.07 -8.20 23.73
C ARG A 178 10.06 -9.06 25.01
N GLY A 179 9.65 -10.32 24.90
CA GLY A 179 9.55 -11.27 26.03
C GLY A 179 8.19 -11.25 26.74
N PHE A 180 7.28 -10.35 26.41
CA PHE A 180 5.92 -10.40 26.90
C PHE A 180 5.06 -11.28 25.99
N GLU A 181 4.27 -12.14 26.59
CA GLU A 181 3.42 -13.11 25.90
C GLU A 181 2.03 -13.19 26.53
N ALA A 182 1.15 -13.90 25.89
CA ALA A 182 -0.18 -14.23 26.38
C ALA A 182 -1.06 -13.00 26.66
N ASN A 183 -1.64 -12.92 27.84
CA ASN A 183 -2.53 -11.83 28.28
C ASN A 183 -1.82 -10.48 28.52
N ARG A 184 -0.49 -10.40 28.25
CA ARG A 184 0.27 -9.16 28.31
C ARG A 184 0.43 -8.48 26.96
N VAL A 185 0.03 -9.17 25.89
CA VAL A 185 0.01 -8.63 24.53
C VAL A 185 -1.45 -8.59 24.05
N LEU A 186 -1.94 -7.39 23.81
CA LEU A 186 -3.32 -7.20 23.39
C LEU A 186 -3.43 -7.30 21.86
N LEU A 187 -4.36 -8.13 21.39
CA LEU A 187 -4.76 -8.17 19.98
C LEU A 187 -6.05 -7.36 19.78
N VAL A 188 -6.06 -6.53 18.74
CA VAL A 188 -7.19 -5.66 18.39
C VAL A 188 -7.45 -5.77 16.90
N VAL A 189 -8.71 -5.90 16.49
CA VAL A 189 -9.12 -5.84 15.08
C VAL A 189 -10.13 -4.71 14.94
N ASP A 190 -9.82 -3.73 14.09
CA ASP A 190 -10.68 -2.56 13.83
C ASP A 190 -11.21 -1.88 15.11
N GLY A 191 -10.37 -1.82 16.16
CA GLY A 191 -10.72 -1.23 17.45
C GLY A 191 -11.41 -2.17 18.44
N VAL A 192 -11.76 -3.40 18.02
CA VAL A 192 -12.36 -4.43 18.90
C VAL A 192 -11.27 -5.32 19.46
N ARG A 193 -11.25 -5.48 20.79
CA ARG A 193 -10.31 -6.37 21.47
C ARG A 193 -10.66 -7.83 21.22
N LEU A 194 -9.65 -8.65 20.89
CA LEU A 194 -9.79 -10.08 20.72
C LEU A 194 -9.59 -10.90 22.01
N ASN A 195 -9.47 -10.25 23.15
CA ASN A 195 -9.29 -10.95 24.43
C ASN A 195 -10.58 -11.65 24.85
N ASN A 196 -10.78 -12.84 24.33
CA ASN A 196 -11.88 -13.70 24.70
C ASN A 196 -11.52 -14.52 25.95
N ALA A 197 -12.45 -14.60 26.92
CA ALA A 197 -12.30 -15.43 28.13
C ALA A 197 -12.10 -16.93 27.87
N ILE A 198 -12.32 -17.38 26.65
CA ILE A 198 -12.15 -18.77 26.19
C ILE A 198 -10.68 -19.14 26.01
N TYR A 199 -9.80 -18.19 25.80
CA TYR A 199 -8.37 -18.43 25.67
C TYR A 199 -7.76 -18.66 27.05
N ARG A 200 -7.43 -19.91 27.31
CA ARG A 200 -6.84 -20.39 28.57
C ARG A 200 -5.66 -19.49 28.98
N SER A 201 -5.63 -19.17 30.27
CA SER A 201 -4.58 -18.40 30.93
C SER A 201 -3.19 -18.68 30.32
N GLY A 202 -2.75 -17.82 29.43
CA GLY A 202 -1.37 -17.70 29.05
C GLY A 202 -0.92 -18.20 27.68
N HIS A 203 -1.64 -19.09 26.98
CA HIS A 203 -0.97 -19.76 25.86
C HIS A 203 -1.66 -19.77 24.49
N LEU A 204 -2.84 -19.19 24.34
CA LEU A 204 -3.54 -19.24 23.06
C LEU A 204 -4.30 -17.94 22.76
N GLN A 205 -3.56 -16.85 22.64
CA GLN A 205 -4.11 -15.73 21.90
C GLN A 205 -4.03 -16.08 20.42
N ASN A 206 -5.14 -16.53 19.93
CA ASN A 206 -5.20 -17.13 18.61
C ASN A 206 -5.44 -16.05 17.57
N ALA A 207 -4.39 -15.70 16.85
CA ALA A 207 -4.53 -14.91 15.62
C ALA A 207 -5.04 -15.76 14.43
N ILE A 208 -5.54 -16.98 14.68
CA ILE A 208 -6.07 -17.88 13.64
C ILE A 208 -7.32 -17.31 12.95
N THR A 209 -8.14 -16.56 13.68
CA THR A 209 -9.38 -15.96 13.16
C THR A 209 -9.14 -14.71 12.32
N ILE A 210 -7.87 -14.38 12.05
CA ILE A 210 -7.48 -13.20 11.27
C ILE A 210 -7.01 -13.67 9.90
N ASP A 211 -7.79 -13.34 8.87
CA ASP A 211 -7.43 -13.59 7.47
C ASP A 211 -6.43 -12.54 6.97
N PRO A 212 -5.17 -12.92 6.66
CA PRO A 212 -4.17 -11.98 6.16
C PRO A 212 -4.57 -11.26 4.86
N ASN A 213 -5.39 -11.91 4.01
CA ASN A 213 -5.81 -11.36 2.73
C ASN A 213 -6.77 -10.18 2.88
N SER A 214 -7.52 -10.15 3.99
CA SER A 214 -8.46 -9.08 4.32
C SER A 214 -7.83 -7.92 5.07
N ILE A 215 -6.53 -8.00 5.42
CA ILE A 215 -5.82 -6.96 6.18
C ILE A 215 -5.28 -5.87 5.25
N GLU A 216 -5.54 -4.63 5.61
CA GLU A 216 -4.96 -3.44 4.98
C GLU A 216 -3.56 -3.14 5.55
N ARG A 217 -3.44 -3.16 6.88
CA ARG A 217 -2.17 -2.99 7.61
C ARG A 217 -2.26 -3.54 9.02
N VAL A 218 -1.09 -3.78 9.61
CA VAL A 218 -0.97 -4.11 11.04
C VAL A 218 -0.03 -3.11 11.71
N GLU A 219 -0.44 -2.62 12.86
CA GLU A 219 0.36 -1.74 13.70
C GLU A 219 0.76 -2.49 14.98
N VAL A 220 2.07 -2.64 15.20
CA VAL A 220 2.62 -3.28 16.39
C VAL A 220 3.21 -2.19 17.27
N ILE A 221 2.58 -1.94 18.42
CA ILE A 221 2.98 -0.95 19.41
C ILE A 221 3.76 -1.68 20.49
N TYR A 222 5.01 -1.28 20.70
CA TYR A 222 5.89 -1.90 21.67
C TYR A 222 5.92 -1.14 23.00
N GLY A 223 5.73 -1.85 24.08
CA GLY A 223 5.77 -1.29 25.43
C GLY A 223 4.39 -1.10 26.01
N SER A 224 4.32 -0.39 27.14
CA SER A 224 3.07 -0.20 27.87
C SER A 224 2.19 0.83 27.18
N SER A 225 1.21 0.35 26.40
CA SER A 225 0.15 1.16 25.77
C SER A 225 -1.14 1.10 26.59
N SER A 226 -1.04 0.76 27.88
CA SER A 226 -2.18 0.52 28.77
C SER A 226 -3.08 1.75 28.93
N VAL A 227 -2.54 2.97 28.79
CA VAL A 227 -3.33 4.20 28.87
C VAL A 227 -4.39 4.29 27.78
N GLY A 228 -4.03 3.88 26.53
CA GLY A 228 -4.97 3.88 25.42
C GLY A 228 -5.85 2.64 25.29
N TYR A 229 -5.34 1.48 25.72
CA TYR A 229 -5.95 0.18 25.45
C TYR A 229 -6.35 -0.61 26.70
N GLY A 230 -5.86 -0.23 27.90
CA GLY A 230 -6.18 -0.88 29.18
C GLY A 230 -5.12 -1.87 29.66
N SER A 231 -5.45 -2.59 30.75
CA SER A 231 -4.51 -3.39 31.55
C SER A 231 -3.78 -4.50 30.81
N ASP A 232 -4.40 -5.07 29.76
CA ASP A 232 -3.85 -6.22 29.05
C ASP A 232 -2.77 -5.85 28.02
N ALA A 233 -2.48 -4.57 27.87
CA ALA A 233 -1.49 -4.04 26.92
C ALA A 233 -0.12 -3.72 27.58
N LEU A 234 0.32 -4.51 28.56
CA LEU A 234 1.58 -4.29 29.28
C LEU A 234 2.82 -4.49 28.40
N GLY A 235 2.82 -5.50 27.55
CA GLY A 235 3.94 -5.81 26.65
C GLY A 235 3.83 -5.10 25.31
N GLY A 236 2.61 -4.73 24.95
CA GLY A 236 2.30 -4.04 23.71
C GLY A 236 0.93 -4.39 23.14
N VAL A 237 0.64 -3.80 22.00
CA VAL A 237 -0.61 -3.98 21.25
C VAL A 237 -0.30 -4.37 19.82
N VAL A 238 -1.03 -5.34 19.29
CA VAL A 238 -1.08 -5.65 17.87
C VAL A 238 -2.46 -5.24 17.36
N HIS A 239 -2.51 -4.21 16.52
CA HIS A 239 -3.75 -3.72 15.96
C HIS A 239 -3.82 -4.05 14.46
N TYR A 240 -4.75 -4.90 14.10
CA TYR A 240 -5.07 -5.26 12.73
C TYR A 240 -6.14 -4.33 12.20
N TYR A 241 -5.88 -3.71 11.07
CA TYR A 241 -6.84 -2.92 10.32
C TYR A 241 -7.24 -3.70 9.08
N THR A 242 -8.50 -4.06 8.98
CA THR A 242 -9.02 -4.74 7.80
C THR A 242 -9.35 -3.72 6.71
N LYS A 243 -9.32 -4.15 5.46
CA LYS A 243 -9.63 -3.33 4.29
C LYS A 243 -10.99 -2.63 4.48
N THR A 244 -11.03 -1.34 4.20
CA THR A 244 -12.23 -0.51 4.36
C THR A 244 -12.57 0.14 3.02
N PRO A 245 -13.81 -0.02 2.51
CA PRO A 245 -14.19 0.54 1.22
C PRO A 245 -14.24 2.05 1.27
N LYS A 246 -13.83 2.70 0.17
CA LYS A 246 -13.83 4.16 0.05
C LYS A 246 -15.02 4.60 -0.79
N ILE A 247 -15.79 5.58 -0.28
CA ILE A 247 -16.89 6.20 -1.03
C ILE A 247 -16.30 7.05 -2.16
N ASN A 248 -16.80 6.86 -3.38
CA ASN A 248 -16.35 7.59 -4.56
C ASN A 248 -17.51 8.35 -5.21
N ASN A 249 -17.22 9.50 -5.80
CA ASN A 249 -18.21 10.31 -6.54
C ASN A 249 -18.75 9.60 -7.79
N ARG A 250 -17.99 8.64 -8.34
CA ARG A 250 -18.42 7.79 -9.45
C ARG A 250 -18.71 6.40 -8.92
N GLN A 251 -19.74 5.75 -9.47
CA GLN A 251 -19.95 4.34 -9.21
C GLN A 251 -18.77 3.54 -9.75
N THR A 252 -18.12 2.79 -8.88
CA THR A 252 -17.00 1.90 -9.21
C THR A 252 -17.25 0.53 -8.60
N MET A 253 -16.78 -0.50 -9.29
CA MET A 253 -16.79 -1.88 -8.82
C MET A 253 -15.44 -2.48 -9.17
N SER A 254 -14.78 -3.06 -8.19
CA SER A 254 -13.56 -3.83 -8.36
C SER A 254 -13.72 -5.19 -7.74
N SER A 255 -13.11 -6.20 -8.33
CA SER A 255 -13.07 -7.55 -7.78
C SER A 255 -11.69 -8.13 -7.94
N GLY A 256 -11.28 -8.95 -6.98
CA GLY A 256 -10.01 -9.65 -6.96
C GLY A 256 -10.19 -11.13 -6.64
N PHE A 257 -9.36 -11.96 -7.23
CA PHE A 257 -9.23 -13.37 -6.87
C PHE A 257 -7.77 -13.72 -6.76
N SER A 258 -7.40 -14.41 -5.69
CA SER A 258 -6.07 -14.96 -5.53
C SER A 258 -6.13 -16.40 -5.06
N SER A 259 -5.19 -17.22 -5.52
CA SER A 259 -5.01 -18.59 -5.09
C SER A 259 -3.54 -18.82 -4.77
N THR A 260 -3.26 -19.26 -3.55
CA THR A 260 -1.89 -19.49 -3.06
C THR A 260 -1.71 -20.93 -2.69
N TYR A 261 -0.60 -21.53 -3.15
CA TYR A 261 -0.18 -22.86 -2.73
C TYR A 261 1.09 -22.82 -1.89
N ASN A 262 1.03 -23.43 -0.71
CA ASN A 262 2.18 -23.57 0.19
C ASN A 262 2.60 -25.04 0.29
N SER A 263 3.76 -25.37 -0.28
CA SER A 263 4.28 -26.74 -0.31
C SER A 263 4.71 -27.31 1.04
N ALA A 264 5.07 -26.46 2.01
CA ALA A 264 5.46 -26.89 3.35
C ALA A 264 4.30 -27.52 4.13
N GLN A 265 3.09 -27.03 3.92
CA GLN A 265 1.87 -27.54 4.53
C GLN A 265 0.91 -28.20 3.54
N ASN A 266 1.31 -28.33 2.27
CA ASN A 266 0.38 -28.72 1.20
C ASN A 266 -0.93 -27.94 1.28
N ALA A 267 -0.80 -26.61 1.49
CA ALA A 267 -1.95 -25.75 1.75
C ALA A 267 -2.40 -25.04 0.47
N PHE A 268 -3.71 -24.96 0.29
CA PHE A 268 -4.38 -24.19 -0.74
C PHE A 268 -5.21 -23.10 -0.07
N ILE A 269 -4.95 -21.84 -0.40
CA ILE A 269 -5.64 -20.67 0.11
C ILE A 269 -6.26 -19.96 -1.08
N ASN A 270 -7.59 -19.90 -1.13
CA ASN A 270 -8.34 -19.21 -2.18
C ASN A 270 -9.07 -18.02 -1.54
N HIS A 271 -8.81 -16.84 -2.08
CA HIS A 271 -9.38 -15.60 -1.60
C HIS A 271 -10.10 -14.88 -2.74
N PHE A 272 -11.31 -14.43 -2.47
CA PHE A 272 -12.12 -13.61 -3.35
C PHE A 272 -12.50 -12.32 -2.62
N GLU A 273 -12.40 -11.19 -3.32
CA GLU A 273 -12.83 -9.91 -2.79
C GLU A 273 -13.59 -9.10 -3.84
N ILE A 274 -14.53 -8.29 -3.36
CA ILE A 274 -15.27 -7.34 -4.17
C ILE A 274 -15.47 -6.05 -3.40
N GLU A 275 -15.15 -4.94 -4.03
CA GLU A 275 -15.42 -3.60 -3.53
C GLU A 275 -16.38 -2.88 -4.48
N THR A 276 -17.44 -2.31 -3.92
CA THR A 276 -18.41 -1.52 -4.68
C THR A 276 -18.56 -0.16 -4.03
N SER A 277 -18.45 0.90 -4.81
CA SER A 277 -18.53 2.27 -4.32
C SER A 277 -19.57 3.07 -5.08
N PHE A 278 -20.35 3.86 -4.33
CA PHE A 278 -21.34 4.81 -4.81
C PHE A 278 -21.14 6.16 -4.12
N LYS A 279 -21.87 7.20 -4.56
CA LYS A 279 -21.76 8.56 -4.00
C LYS A 279 -22.02 8.67 -2.50
N LYS A 280 -22.84 7.80 -1.92
CA LYS A 280 -23.27 7.90 -0.52
C LYS A 280 -22.87 6.69 0.32
N TRP A 281 -22.50 5.58 -0.29
CA TRP A 281 -22.13 4.36 0.40
C TRP A 281 -21.14 3.54 -0.41
N ALA A 282 -20.41 2.69 0.27
CA ALA A 282 -19.49 1.74 -0.33
C ALA A 282 -19.49 0.45 0.49
N THR A 283 -19.26 -0.69 -0.16
CA THR A 283 -19.11 -1.99 0.49
C THR A 283 -17.84 -2.69 0.07
N TYR A 284 -17.32 -3.48 0.98
CA TYR A 284 -16.22 -4.41 0.75
C TYR A 284 -16.60 -5.77 1.33
N THR A 285 -16.63 -6.78 0.47
CA THR A 285 -16.88 -8.18 0.83
C THR A 285 -15.64 -8.99 0.52
N SER A 286 -15.17 -9.80 1.44
CA SER A 286 -14.12 -10.78 1.17
C SER A 286 -14.46 -12.16 1.72
N LEU A 287 -14.08 -13.19 0.96
CA LEU A 287 -14.28 -14.60 1.27
C LEU A 287 -12.95 -15.33 1.11
N THR A 288 -12.52 -16.03 2.14
CA THR A 288 -11.32 -16.86 2.07
C THR A 288 -11.66 -18.29 2.49
N TYR A 289 -11.28 -19.25 1.65
CA TYR A 289 -11.30 -20.66 1.98
C TYR A 289 -9.88 -21.21 1.91
N ALA A 290 -9.40 -21.75 3.03
CA ALA A 290 -8.09 -22.31 3.17
C ALA A 290 -8.16 -23.78 3.61
N SER A 291 -7.37 -24.64 2.98
CA SER A 291 -7.17 -26.02 3.38
C SER A 291 -5.68 -26.24 3.63
N PHE A 292 -5.35 -26.58 4.85
CA PHE A 292 -3.99 -26.84 5.31
C PHE A 292 -3.81 -28.33 5.58
N GLY A 293 -2.80 -28.92 4.96
CA GLY A 293 -2.36 -30.27 5.25
C GLY A 293 -1.37 -30.33 6.42
N ASP A 294 -0.82 -31.50 6.65
CA ASP A 294 0.21 -31.73 7.65
C ASP A 294 1.50 -30.96 7.33
N LEU A 295 2.13 -30.37 8.35
CA LEU A 295 3.34 -29.57 8.21
C LEU A 295 4.55 -30.45 7.90
N ARG A 296 5.26 -30.16 6.82
CA ARG A 296 6.47 -30.85 6.41
C ARG A 296 7.71 -30.03 6.74
N MET A 297 8.61 -30.62 7.50
CA MET A 297 9.91 -30.04 7.80
C MET A 297 10.92 -30.30 6.68
N GLY A 298 11.83 -29.36 6.45
CA GLY A 298 12.93 -29.53 5.52
C GLY A 298 13.86 -30.70 5.88
N LYS A 299 14.33 -31.44 4.88
CA LYS A 299 15.24 -32.58 5.07
C LYS A 299 16.67 -32.16 5.40
N LYS A 300 17.10 -30.97 4.97
CA LYS A 300 18.44 -30.44 5.24
C LYS A 300 18.41 -29.66 6.55
N ARG A 301 19.20 -30.12 7.52
CA ARG A 301 19.31 -29.52 8.86
C ARG A 301 20.73 -29.05 9.09
N SER A 302 20.92 -27.74 9.18
CA SER A 302 22.25 -27.13 9.38
C SER A 302 22.63 -26.93 10.85
N HIS A 303 21.74 -27.26 11.81
CA HIS A 303 21.94 -26.97 13.23
C HIS A 303 22.79 -28.02 13.98
N GLY A 304 23.23 -29.12 13.34
CA GLY A 304 24.07 -30.15 13.95
C GLY A 304 23.34 -31.13 14.90
N PHE A 305 22.06 -30.95 15.18
CA PHE A 305 21.25 -31.84 16.02
C PHE A 305 20.49 -32.81 15.11
N GLN A 306 21.04 -34.00 14.87
CA GLN A 306 20.64 -34.94 13.81
C GLN A 306 19.12 -35.22 13.76
N ASP A 307 18.53 -35.60 14.90
CA ASP A 307 17.12 -36.02 14.97
C ASP A 307 16.20 -34.95 15.55
N TRP A 308 16.71 -33.77 15.82
CA TRP A 308 15.92 -32.69 16.38
C TRP A 308 14.77 -32.26 15.42
N GLY A 309 13.56 -32.23 15.96
CA GLY A 309 12.36 -31.86 15.23
C GLY A 309 11.75 -33.01 14.41
N LEU A 310 12.35 -34.21 14.39
CA LEU A 310 11.68 -35.39 13.84
C LEU A 310 10.53 -35.82 14.73
N VAL A 311 9.43 -36.24 14.09
CA VAL A 311 8.23 -36.79 14.75
C VAL A 311 8.14 -38.28 14.44
N PRO A 312 8.80 -39.17 15.23
CA PRO A 312 8.87 -40.56 14.90
C PRO A 312 7.56 -41.34 15.11
N ALA A 313 6.65 -40.79 15.91
CA ALA A 313 5.36 -41.40 16.22
C ALA A 313 4.26 -40.34 16.36
N TYR A 314 3.04 -40.74 16.15
CA TYR A 314 1.86 -39.87 16.28
C TYR A 314 0.65 -40.63 16.84
N SER A 315 -0.29 -39.92 17.47
CA SER A 315 -1.56 -40.50 17.90
C SER A 315 -2.54 -40.62 16.73
N LYS A 316 -3.22 -41.75 16.64
CA LYS A 316 -4.35 -41.95 15.71
C LYS A 316 -5.70 -41.76 16.41
N ASN A 317 -5.71 -41.37 17.67
CA ASN A 317 -6.93 -41.15 18.42
C ASN A 317 -7.77 -40.04 17.77
N ASN A 318 -9.07 -40.28 17.71
CA ASN A 318 -10.09 -39.32 17.31
C ASN A 318 -11.25 -39.39 18.31
N GLU A 319 -12.34 -38.70 18.06
CA GLU A 319 -13.51 -38.67 18.95
C GLU A 319 -14.12 -40.05 19.17
N ASP A 320 -14.03 -40.94 18.17
CA ASP A 320 -14.70 -42.25 18.18
C ASP A 320 -13.76 -43.39 18.51
N THR A 321 -12.45 -43.22 18.36
CA THR A 321 -11.49 -44.33 18.42
C THR A 321 -10.29 -43.99 19.26
N TYR A 322 -9.99 -44.86 20.24
CA TYR A 322 -8.81 -44.73 21.09
C TYR A 322 -7.83 -45.89 20.85
N PHE A 323 -6.56 -45.51 20.62
CA PHE A 323 -5.43 -46.43 20.53
C PHE A 323 -4.48 -46.16 21.69
N ALA A 324 -4.21 -47.15 22.51
CA ALA A 324 -3.34 -47.04 23.71
C ALA A 324 -1.88 -46.75 23.33
N GLN A 325 -1.43 -47.20 22.17
CA GLN A 325 -0.05 -47.00 21.68
C GLN A 325 -0.01 -46.03 20.50
N PRO A 326 0.97 -45.12 20.46
CA PRO A 326 1.17 -44.29 19.31
C PRO A 326 1.60 -45.10 18.07
N SER A 327 1.18 -44.65 16.91
CA SER A 327 1.59 -45.29 15.66
C SER A 327 2.93 -44.75 15.17
N VAL A 328 3.73 -45.60 14.56
CA VAL A 328 5.01 -45.19 13.94
C VAL A 328 4.70 -44.24 12.78
N ASN A 329 5.42 -43.12 12.71
CA ASN A 329 5.31 -42.19 11.60
C ASN A 329 6.21 -42.65 10.45
N PRO A 330 5.65 -43.02 9.28
CA PRO A 330 6.44 -43.46 8.15
C PRO A 330 7.30 -42.35 7.52
N ASP A 331 6.95 -41.08 7.75
CA ASP A 331 7.77 -39.94 7.38
C ASP A 331 7.99 -39.02 8.60
N PRO A 332 9.05 -39.19 9.34
CA PRO A 332 9.31 -38.40 10.55
C PRO A 332 9.48 -36.88 10.30
N ASN A 333 9.70 -36.46 9.06
CA ASN A 333 9.70 -35.02 8.70
C ASN A 333 8.29 -34.41 8.60
N LEU A 334 7.25 -35.24 8.64
CA LEU A 334 5.87 -34.79 8.55
C LEU A 334 5.24 -34.80 9.93
N GLN A 335 4.83 -33.63 10.41
CA GLN A 335 4.05 -33.48 11.63
C GLN A 335 2.60 -33.86 11.36
N LYS A 336 2.19 -35.04 11.78
CA LYS A 336 0.86 -35.59 11.58
C LYS A 336 -0.21 -34.90 12.45
N ASN A 337 -1.44 -34.88 11.96
CA ASN A 337 -2.64 -34.39 12.66
C ASN A 337 -2.58 -32.88 12.99
N VAL A 338 -1.97 -32.10 12.11
CA VAL A 338 -1.93 -30.63 12.24
C VAL A 338 -2.66 -29.92 11.10
N GLY A 339 -3.17 -30.70 10.15
CA GLY A 339 -3.99 -30.17 9.05
C GLY A 339 -5.35 -29.69 9.54
N TYR A 340 -5.88 -28.66 8.92
CA TYR A 340 -7.20 -28.08 9.21
C TYR A 340 -7.75 -27.35 7.99
N THR A 341 -9.02 -26.99 8.03
CA THR A 341 -9.65 -26.13 7.04
C THR A 341 -10.13 -24.86 7.72
N GLN A 342 -10.18 -23.76 6.99
CA GLN A 342 -10.65 -22.49 7.52
C GLN A 342 -11.50 -21.77 6.48
N PHE A 343 -12.55 -21.14 6.94
CA PHE A 343 -13.42 -20.28 6.16
C PHE A 343 -13.55 -18.93 6.85
N ASP A 344 -13.23 -17.86 6.14
CA ASP A 344 -13.31 -16.49 6.64
C ASP A 344 -14.22 -15.65 5.74
N LEU A 345 -15.04 -14.83 6.35
CA LEU A 345 -15.90 -13.84 5.71
C LEU A 345 -15.72 -12.49 6.40
N LEU A 346 -15.46 -11.47 5.62
CA LEU A 346 -15.48 -10.06 6.05
C LEU A 346 -16.47 -9.29 5.16
N GLU A 347 -17.37 -8.57 5.80
CA GLU A 347 -18.26 -7.62 5.15
C GLU A 347 -18.15 -6.26 5.83
N LYS A 348 -17.83 -5.23 5.08
CA LYS A 348 -17.82 -3.85 5.56
C LYS A 348 -18.68 -2.97 4.69
N ALA A 349 -19.43 -2.06 5.32
CA ALA A 349 -20.19 -1.02 4.64
C ALA A 349 -19.91 0.33 5.27
N VAL A 350 -19.67 1.32 4.44
CA VAL A 350 -19.48 2.72 4.82
C VAL A 350 -20.62 3.53 4.19
N ILE A 351 -21.30 4.32 5.02
CA ILE A 351 -22.46 5.11 4.59
C ILE A 351 -22.28 6.54 5.06
N ASN A 352 -22.30 7.49 4.12
CA ASN A 352 -22.30 8.91 4.44
C ASN A 352 -23.69 9.35 4.88
N LEU A 353 -23.78 9.87 6.09
CA LEU A 353 -24.98 10.43 6.69
C LEU A 353 -24.99 11.96 6.58
N PRO A 354 -26.15 12.63 6.80
CA PRO A 354 -26.20 14.09 6.88
C PRO A 354 -25.27 14.67 7.96
N LYS A 355 -24.92 15.95 7.83
CA LYS A 355 -24.05 16.69 8.78
C LYS A 355 -22.62 16.15 8.86
N ALA A 356 -22.04 15.70 7.72
CA ALA A 356 -20.67 15.18 7.64
C ALA A 356 -20.37 14.02 8.61
N SER A 357 -21.39 13.25 8.98
CA SER A 357 -21.26 12.02 9.77
C SER A 357 -21.17 10.80 8.86
N GLN A 358 -20.56 9.73 9.37
CA GLN A 358 -20.36 8.49 8.65
C GLN A 358 -20.73 7.30 9.54
N LEU A 359 -21.42 6.33 8.98
CA LEU A 359 -21.69 5.05 9.62
C LEU A 359 -20.81 3.99 9.00
N LEU A 360 -20.04 3.29 9.83
CA LEU A 360 -19.27 2.11 9.47
C LEU A 360 -19.93 0.88 10.08
N LEU A 361 -20.29 -0.07 9.25
CA LEU A 361 -20.74 -1.42 9.64
C LEU A 361 -19.63 -2.41 9.33
N ASN A 362 -19.33 -3.30 10.26
CA ASN A 362 -18.31 -4.34 10.13
C ASN A 362 -18.85 -5.66 10.65
N PHE A 363 -18.82 -6.68 9.82
CA PHE A 363 -19.16 -8.05 10.17
C PHE A 363 -18.02 -8.97 9.80
N GLN A 364 -17.56 -9.76 10.74
CA GLN A 364 -16.51 -10.76 10.57
C GLN A 364 -16.99 -12.11 11.07
N PHE A 365 -16.72 -13.15 10.28
CA PHE A 365 -16.96 -14.53 10.63
C PHE A 365 -15.75 -15.37 10.27
N SER A 366 -15.32 -16.22 11.17
CA SER A 366 -14.22 -17.17 10.96
C SER A 366 -14.61 -18.51 11.59
N ASN A 367 -14.36 -19.60 10.85
CA ASN A 367 -14.58 -20.97 11.31
C ASN A 367 -13.40 -21.84 10.86
N SER A 368 -12.78 -22.58 11.79
CA SER A 368 -11.61 -23.44 11.57
C SER A 368 -11.72 -24.76 12.32
#